data_38cc5c1a2624187a966554f3490d5154
#
_entry.id   38cc5c1a2624187a966554f3490d5154
#
_cell.length_a   1.000
_cell.length_b   1.000
_cell.length_c   1.000
_cell.angle_alpha   90.00
_cell.angle_beta   90.00
_cell.angle_gamma   90.00
#
_symmetry.space_group_name_H-M   'P 1'
#
loop_
_entity.id
_entity.type
_entity.pdbx_description
1 polymer ?
#
loop_
_entity_poly.entity_id
_entity_poly.type
_entity_poly.pdbx_seq_one_letter_code
_entity_poly.pdbx_strand_id
1 'polypeptide(L)'
;MELQLKYLKVSRAERKKRVEEILRKMNLSQRATHYPQQISGGQQQRVAIARAVVGKPQLILADEPTGNLDSQNGHDVMELLSRLNDEGTTIVMVTHSQHDAAYAHRVIHLLDGEIVDNTIL
;
A
#
# COMPACT_ATOMS: atom_id res chain seq x y z
N MET A 1 -8.38 9.52 6.53
CA MET A 1 -7.83 9.88 5.19
C MET A 1 -8.03 11.36 4.85
N GLU A 2 -9.22 11.87 5.04
CA GLU A 2 -9.50 13.27 4.72
C GLU A 2 -8.64 14.26 5.51
N LEU A 3 -8.29 13.93 6.75
CA LEU A 3 -7.46 14.77 7.59
C LEU A 3 -6.09 15.08 6.96
N GLN A 4 -5.48 14.08 6.31
CA GLN A 4 -4.19 14.30 5.63
C GLN A 4 -4.32 15.31 4.50
N LEU A 5 -5.41 15.28 3.76
CA LEU A 5 -5.66 16.24 2.68
C LEU A 5 -5.87 17.66 3.21
N LYS A 6 -6.41 17.79 4.43
CA LYS A 6 -6.50 19.11 5.08
C LYS A 6 -5.12 19.72 5.30
N TYR A 7 -4.15 18.94 5.75
CA TYR A 7 -2.79 19.43 5.95
C TYR A 7 -2.11 19.82 4.64
N LEU A 8 -2.57 19.24 3.52
CA LEU A 8 -2.07 19.61 2.19
C LEU A 8 -2.81 20.81 1.59
N LYS A 9 -3.70 21.44 2.34
CA LYS A 9 -4.48 22.60 1.91
C LYS A 9 -5.29 22.37 0.64
N VAL A 10 -5.80 21.15 0.50
CA VAL A 10 -6.65 20.76 -0.63
C VAL A 10 -8.09 21.19 -0.35
N SER A 11 -8.83 21.65 -1.39
CA SER A 11 -10.22 22.05 -1.22
C SER A 11 -11.09 20.91 -0.71
N ARG A 12 -12.20 21.24 -0.04
CA ARG A 12 -13.12 20.23 0.52
C ARG A 12 -13.68 19.31 -0.58
N ALA A 13 -14.06 19.88 -1.72
CA ALA A 13 -14.59 19.10 -2.84
C ALA A 13 -13.54 18.13 -3.39
N GLU A 14 -12.30 18.62 -3.56
CA GLU A 14 -11.19 17.79 -4.02
C GLU A 14 -10.83 16.70 -3.02
N ARG A 15 -10.85 17.01 -1.71
CA ARG A 15 -10.60 16.02 -0.67
C ARG A 15 -11.61 14.88 -0.74
N LYS A 16 -12.89 15.22 -0.83
CA LYS A 16 -13.96 14.23 -0.93
C LYS A 16 -13.77 13.34 -2.15
N LYS A 17 -13.48 13.96 -3.30
CA LYS A 17 -13.24 13.24 -4.55
C LYS A 17 -12.07 12.26 -4.43
N ARG A 18 -10.95 12.70 -3.86
CA ARG A 18 -9.76 11.85 -3.68
C ARG A 18 -10.03 10.67 -2.75
N VAL A 19 -10.74 10.92 -1.65
CA VAL A 19 -11.11 9.84 -0.72
C VAL A 19 -12.00 8.82 -1.41
N GLU A 20 -13.01 9.26 -2.15
CA GLU A 20 -13.92 8.37 -2.87
C GLU A 20 -13.19 7.56 -3.93
N GLU A 21 -12.30 8.17 -4.70
CA GLU A 21 -11.51 7.48 -5.72
C GLU A 21 -10.64 6.39 -5.10
N ILE A 22 -9.97 6.69 -3.98
CA ILE A 22 -9.09 5.74 -3.32
C ILE A 22 -9.89 4.60 -2.71
N LEU A 23 -11.00 4.89 -2.04
CA LEU A 23 -11.85 3.84 -1.48
C LEU A 23 -12.37 2.90 -2.57
N ARG A 24 -12.76 3.44 -3.72
CA ARG A 24 -13.21 2.64 -4.85
C ARG A 24 -12.07 1.78 -5.42
N LYS A 25 -10.89 2.37 -5.63
CA LYS A 25 -9.70 1.67 -6.11
C LYS A 25 -9.31 0.53 -5.17
N MET A 26 -9.43 0.75 -3.88
CA MET A 26 -9.10 -0.24 -2.84
C MET A 26 -10.23 -1.23 -2.57
N ASN A 27 -11.38 -1.06 -3.24
CA ASN A 27 -12.58 -1.86 -3.00
C ASN A 27 -13.07 -1.79 -1.56
N LEU A 28 -13.00 -0.61 -0.97
CA LEU A 28 -13.33 -0.37 0.44
C LEU A 28 -14.55 0.51 0.65
N SER A 29 -15.21 0.98 -0.42
CA SER A 29 -16.30 1.96 -0.31
C SER A 29 -17.46 1.47 0.56
N GLN A 30 -17.78 0.17 0.52
CA GLN A 30 -18.84 -0.41 1.34
C GLN A 30 -18.47 -0.52 2.82
N ARG A 31 -17.21 -0.33 3.15
CA ARG A 31 -16.68 -0.49 4.50
C ARG A 31 -16.26 0.83 5.13
N ALA A 32 -16.45 1.93 4.44
CA ALA A 32 -16.00 3.25 4.87
C ALA A 32 -16.64 3.69 6.20
N THR A 33 -17.83 3.19 6.53
CA THR A 33 -18.56 3.51 7.75
C THR A 33 -18.40 2.47 8.86
N HIS A 34 -17.71 1.37 8.59
CA HIS A 34 -17.49 0.31 9.59
C HIS A 34 -16.42 0.72 10.61
N TYR A 35 -16.59 0.27 11.83
CA TYR A 35 -15.58 0.44 12.86
C TYR A 35 -14.37 -0.43 12.55
N PRO A 36 -13.14 -0.01 12.93
CA PRO A 36 -11.92 -0.76 12.61
C PRO A 36 -11.92 -2.22 13.04
N GLN A 37 -12.56 -2.53 14.19
CA GLN A 37 -12.61 -3.90 14.67
C GLN A 37 -13.50 -4.83 13.84
N GLN A 38 -14.27 -4.29 12.91
CA GLN A 38 -15.14 -5.07 12.04
C GLN A 38 -14.49 -5.46 10.71
N ILE A 39 -13.25 -5.02 10.48
CA ILE A 39 -12.55 -5.31 9.22
C ILE A 39 -11.43 -6.30 9.43
N SER A 40 -11.16 -7.13 8.42
CA SER A 40 -10.12 -8.16 8.46
C SER A 40 -8.72 -7.54 8.46
N GLY A 41 -7.69 -8.36 8.78
CA GLY A 41 -6.30 -7.93 8.70
C GLY A 41 -5.90 -7.43 7.33
N GLY A 42 -6.36 -8.11 6.25
CA GLY A 42 -6.10 -7.66 4.88
C GLY A 42 -6.77 -6.34 4.56
N GLN A 43 -8.00 -6.14 5.04
CA GLN A 43 -8.70 -4.88 4.88
C GLN A 43 -8.04 -3.76 5.66
N GLN A 44 -7.54 -4.04 6.88
CA GLN A 44 -6.78 -3.07 7.66
C GLN A 44 -5.51 -2.64 6.93
N GLN A 45 -4.81 -3.59 6.30
CA GLN A 45 -3.62 -3.27 5.53
C GLN A 45 -3.97 -2.42 4.31
N ARG A 46 -5.06 -2.72 3.62
CA ARG A 46 -5.52 -1.89 2.51
C ARG A 46 -5.91 -0.48 2.95
N VAL A 47 -6.52 -0.33 4.12
CA VAL A 47 -6.81 1.00 4.69
C VAL A 47 -5.51 1.76 4.97
N ALA A 48 -4.50 1.08 5.51
CA ALA A 48 -3.20 1.71 5.75
C ALA A 48 -2.57 2.20 4.44
N ILE A 49 -2.65 1.40 3.37
CA ILE A 49 -2.16 1.79 2.05
C ILE A 49 -2.98 2.98 1.51
N ALA A 50 -4.31 2.95 1.70
CA ALA A 50 -5.17 4.05 1.28
C ALA A 50 -4.76 5.36 1.95
N ARG A 51 -4.44 5.32 3.25
CA ARG A 51 -3.95 6.50 3.96
C ARG A 51 -2.66 7.02 3.37
N ALA A 52 -1.76 6.11 2.98
CA ALA A 52 -0.49 6.50 2.38
C ALA A 52 -0.70 7.17 1.02
N VAL A 53 -1.62 6.67 0.19
CA VAL A 53 -1.78 7.15 -1.19
C VAL A 53 -2.73 8.33 -1.35
N VAL A 54 -3.52 8.67 -0.34
CA VAL A 54 -4.49 9.77 -0.45
C VAL A 54 -3.83 11.11 -0.76
N GLY A 55 -2.58 11.31 -0.33
CA GLY A 55 -1.77 12.48 -0.63
C GLY A 55 -1.06 12.43 -1.98
N LYS A 56 -1.28 11.38 -2.77
CA LYS A 56 -0.60 11.12 -4.04
C LYS A 56 0.93 11.13 -3.91
N PRO A 57 1.52 10.31 -3.03
CA PRO A 57 2.97 10.28 -2.85
C PRO A 57 3.67 9.74 -4.09
N GLN A 58 4.92 10.15 -4.27
CA GLN A 58 5.78 9.57 -5.29
C GLN A 58 6.46 8.28 -4.82
N LEU A 59 6.51 8.06 -3.53
CA LEU A 59 7.19 6.94 -2.90
C LEU A 59 6.35 6.36 -1.77
N ILE A 60 6.22 5.05 -1.75
CA ILE A 60 5.62 4.30 -0.65
C ILE A 60 6.66 3.35 -0.09
N LEU A 61 6.80 3.36 1.24
CA LEU A 61 7.63 2.40 1.95
C LEU A 61 6.71 1.33 2.56
N ALA A 62 6.91 0.08 2.18
CA ALA A 62 6.11 -1.04 2.66
C ALA A 62 7.00 -2.01 3.42
N ASP A 63 6.76 -2.14 4.72
CA ASP A 63 7.53 -3.04 5.59
C ASP A 63 6.71 -4.28 5.88
N GLU A 64 7.15 -5.43 5.37
CA GLU A 64 6.47 -6.72 5.50
C GLU A 64 4.97 -6.61 5.21
N PRO A 65 4.58 -6.13 4.01
CA PRO A 65 3.18 -5.74 3.74
C PRO A 65 2.17 -6.89 3.86
N THR A 66 2.62 -8.14 3.74
CA THR A 66 1.74 -9.31 3.85
C THR A 66 1.96 -10.09 5.14
N GLY A 67 2.78 -9.58 6.06
CA GLY A 67 3.02 -10.22 7.36
C GLY A 67 1.71 -10.40 8.11
N ASN A 68 1.47 -11.60 8.65
CA ASN A 68 0.27 -11.96 9.40
C ASN A 68 -1.03 -12.01 8.57
N LEU A 69 -0.93 -11.99 7.24
CA LEU A 69 -2.10 -12.14 6.36
C LEU A 69 -2.15 -13.55 5.80
N ASP A 70 -3.37 -14.06 5.56
CA ASP A 70 -3.53 -15.31 4.83
C ASP A 70 -3.16 -15.11 3.36
N SER A 71 -3.10 -16.22 2.59
CA SER A 71 -2.65 -16.19 1.20
C SER A 71 -3.49 -15.27 0.33
N GLN A 72 -4.81 -15.29 0.50
CA GLN A 72 -5.70 -14.48 -0.33
C GLN A 72 -5.58 -12.99 -0.02
N ASN A 73 -5.57 -12.64 1.26
CA ASN A 73 -5.41 -11.24 1.67
C ASN A 73 -4.01 -10.72 1.32
N GLY A 74 -2.99 -11.55 1.46
CA GLY A 74 -1.63 -11.20 1.04
C GLY A 74 -1.54 -10.94 -0.45
N HIS A 75 -2.16 -11.82 -1.25
CA HIS A 75 -2.22 -11.63 -2.71
C HIS A 75 -2.90 -10.31 -3.07
N ASP A 76 -4.03 -10.01 -2.45
CA ASP A 76 -4.77 -8.78 -2.71
C ASP A 76 -3.95 -7.53 -2.41
N VAL A 77 -3.20 -7.56 -1.31
CA VAL A 77 -2.31 -6.44 -0.95
C VAL A 77 -1.20 -6.27 -1.98
N MET A 78 -0.56 -7.37 -2.40
CA MET A 78 0.52 -7.28 -3.39
C MET A 78 0.02 -6.84 -4.76
N GLU A 79 -1.16 -7.29 -5.18
CA GLU A 79 -1.78 -6.83 -6.42
C GLU A 79 -2.06 -5.33 -6.36
N LEU A 80 -2.53 -4.84 -5.21
CA LEU A 80 -2.77 -3.42 -5.02
C LEU A 80 -1.49 -2.60 -5.14
N LEU A 81 -0.42 -3.03 -4.47
CA LEU A 81 0.88 -2.36 -4.55
C LEU A 81 1.42 -2.35 -5.98
N SER A 82 1.28 -3.47 -6.70
CA SER A 82 1.69 -3.56 -8.11
C SER A 82 0.92 -2.56 -8.98
N ARG A 83 -0.38 -2.44 -8.76
CA ARG A 83 -1.21 -1.51 -9.51
C ARG A 83 -0.79 -0.07 -9.26
N LEU A 84 -0.52 0.28 -8.00
CA LEU A 84 -0.05 1.63 -7.66
C LEU A 84 1.30 1.92 -8.31
N ASN A 85 2.18 0.94 -8.35
CA ASN A 85 3.47 1.08 -9.03
C ASN A 85 3.29 1.30 -10.55
N ASP A 86 2.40 0.54 -11.18
CA ASP A 86 2.10 0.71 -12.60
C ASP A 86 1.55 2.10 -12.91
N GLU A 87 0.88 2.72 -11.95
CA GLU A 87 0.34 4.06 -12.08
C GLU A 87 1.36 5.17 -11.79
N GLY A 88 2.60 4.82 -11.51
CA GLY A 88 3.70 5.77 -11.36
C GLY A 88 4.22 5.97 -9.94
N THR A 89 3.67 5.27 -8.95
CA THR A 89 4.18 5.35 -7.58
C THR A 89 5.39 4.42 -7.43
N THR A 90 6.50 4.94 -6.93
CA THR A 90 7.65 4.11 -6.58
C THR A 90 7.39 3.41 -5.25
N ILE A 91 7.64 2.11 -5.20
CA ILE A 91 7.44 1.33 -3.98
C ILE A 91 8.76 0.70 -3.57
N VAL A 92 9.15 0.95 -2.32
CA VAL A 92 10.27 0.25 -1.68
C VAL A 92 9.69 -0.67 -0.64
N MET A 93 9.93 -1.97 -0.79
CA MET A 93 9.37 -2.98 0.09
C MET A 93 10.48 -3.68 0.84
N VAL A 94 10.31 -3.84 2.14
CA VAL A 94 11.17 -4.69 2.97
C VAL A 94 10.41 -5.97 3.23
N THR A 95 11.01 -7.12 2.90
CA THR A 95 10.36 -8.40 3.10
C THR A 95 11.36 -9.52 3.25
N HIS A 96 10.99 -10.57 4.02
CA HIS A 96 11.68 -11.86 4.07
C HIS A 96 11.00 -12.88 3.17
N SER A 97 9.88 -12.55 2.54
CA SER A 97 9.13 -13.44 1.69
C SER A 97 9.66 -13.41 0.25
N GLN A 98 10.12 -14.55 -0.23
CA GLN A 98 10.54 -14.66 -1.64
C GLN A 98 9.36 -14.51 -2.58
N HIS A 99 8.17 -14.94 -2.15
CA HIS A 99 6.94 -14.78 -2.91
C HIS A 99 6.63 -13.30 -3.13
N ASP A 100 6.70 -12.49 -2.09
CA ASP A 100 6.45 -11.05 -2.19
C ASP A 100 7.55 -10.35 -2.99
N ALA A 101 8.80 -10.74 -2.79
CA ALA A 101 9.93 -10.17 -3.52
C ALA A 101 9.80 -10.37 -5.04
N ALA A 102 9.14 -11.43 -5.47
CA ALA A 102 8.95 -11.71 -6.90
C ALA A 102 8.07 -10.66 -7.61
N TYR A 103 7.29 -9.87 -6.88
CA TYR A 103 6.53 -8.76 -7.46
C TYR A 103 7.41 -7.56 -7.83
N ALA A 104 8.62 -7.48 -7.29
CA ALA A 104 9.49 -6.33 -7.51
C ALA A 104 10.22 -6.40 -8.85
N HIS A 105 10.60 -5.25 -9.38
CA HIS A 105 11.42 -5.17 -10.58
C HIS A 105 12.92 -5.30 -10.26
N ARG A 106 13.28 -5.05 -9.00
CA ARG A 106 14.66 -5.13 -8.52
C ARG A 106 14.67 -5.60 -7.07
N VAL A 107 15.56 -6.52 -6.76
CA VAL A 107 15.70 -7.04 -5.40
C VAL A 107 17.14 -6.78 -4.93
N ILE A 108 17.25 -6.20 -3.74
CA ILE A 108 18.53 -5.96 -3.09
C ILE A 108 18.56 -6.83 -1.83
N HIS A 109 19.57 -7.69 -1.73
CA HIS A 109 19.77 -8.52 -0.57
C HIS A 109 20.77 -7.88 0.38
N LEU A 110 20.40 -7.81 1.66
CA LEU A 110 21.23 -7.24 2.71
C LEU A 110 21.61 -8.33 3.71
N LEU A 111 22.86 -8.28 4.16
CA LEU A 111 23.36 -9.14 5.23
C LEU A 111 24.24 -8.27 6.12
N ASP A 112 23.90 -8.22 7.42
CA ASP A 112 24.64 -7.45 8.43
C ASP A 112 24.86 -5.99 8.02
N GLY A 113 23.83 -5.39 7.40
CA GLY A 113 23.87 -4.00 6.99
C GLY A 113 24.59 -3.73 5.67
N GLU A 114 25.08 -4.77 5.00
CA GLU A 114 25.81 -4.62 3.73
C GLU A 114 25.02 -5.24 2.58
N ILE A 115 25.12 -4.65 1.39
CA ILE A 115 24.53 -5.21 0.18
C ILE A 115 25.37 -6.37 -0.28
N VAL A 116 24.78 -7.58 -0.35
CA VAL A 116 25.49 -8.79 -0.79
C VAL A 116 25.06 -9.22 -2.17
N ASP A 117 23.90 -8.77 -2.67
CA ASP A 117 23.41 -9.11 -3.99
C ASP A 117 22.44 -8.03 -4.47
N ASN A 118 22.35 -7.86 -5.77
CA ASN A 118 21.47 -6.87 -6.40
C ASN A 118 20.99 -7.44 -7.74
N THR A 119 19.76 -7.92 -7.73
CA THR A 119 19.17 -8.61 -8.89
C THR A 119 18.08 -7.77 -9.52
N ILE A 120 18.17 -7.54 -10.83
CA ILE A 120 17.12 -6.93 -11.64
C ILE A 120 16.30 -8.06 -12.24
N LEU A 121 14.99 -8.07 -11.95
CA LEU A 121 14.09 -9.12 -12.41
C LEU A 121 13.41 -8.78 -13.74
#